data_f02c640fbf48dd8b982bfb6a8ded42e9
#
_entry.id   f02c640fbf48dd8b982bfb6a8ded42e9
#
_cell.length_a   1.000
_cell.length_b   1.000
_cell.length_c   1.000
_cell.angle_alpha   90.00
_cell.angle_beta   90.00
_cell.angle_gamma   90.00
#
_symmetry.space_group_name_H-M   'P 1'
#
loop_
_entity.id
_entity.type
_entity.pdbx_description
1 polymer ?
#
loop_
_entity_poly.entity_id
_entity_poly.type
_entity_poly.pdbx_seq_one_letter_code
_entity_poly.pdbx_strand_id
1 'polypeptide(L)'
;MRRPLFVAEPLAHWMARPPAVVDCSILASYLWCEPQADEAERLMTGLSLQAPVLLKYEIANVARNKLRSGSTPAAARAGVDALADQQLVFHDVDPGVLLDIAARYGLTAYDAAYLVLAEQLAAPLLTFDQRLAEAAARHFGAAS
;
A
#
# COMPACT_ATOMS: atom_id res chain seq x y z
N MET A 1 -30.52 23.89 -30.64
CA MET A 1 -30.84 23.35 -29.31
C MET A 1 -29.58 23.37 -28.45
N ARG A 2 -29.56 24.18 -27.43
CA ARG A 2 -28.40 24.22 -26.52
C ARG A 2 -28.40 22.93 -25.71
N ARG A 3 -27.24 22.19 -25.73
CA ARG A 3 -27.07 21.09 -24.82
C ARG A 3 -27.10 21.63 -23.39
N PRO A 4 -27.77 20.95 -22.47
CA PRO A 4 -27.72 21.35 -21.07
C PRO A 4 -26.27 21.31 -20.59
N LEU A 5 -25.90 22.36 -19.86
CA LEU A 5 -24.64 22.36 -19.13
C LEU A 5 -24.66 21.18 -18.15
N PHE A 6 -23.80 20.23 -18.34
CA PHE A 6 -23.64 19.20 -17.36
C PHE A 6 -23.03 19.80 -16.09
N VAL A 7 -23.76 19.69 -15.01
CA VAL A 7 -23.17 19.87 -13.70
C VAL A 7 -22.20 18.70 -13.54
N ALA A 8 -20.92 19.01 -13.38
CA ALA A 8 -19.92 17.99 -13.12
C ALA A 8 -20.25 17.29 -11.80
N GLU A 9 -20.71 16.07 -11.87
CA GLU A 9 -20.84 15.23 -10.70
C GLU A 9 -19.43 14.81 -10.24
N PRO A 10 -19.22 14.65 -8.93
CA PRO A 10 -17.92 14.17 -8.45
C PRO A 10 -17.56 12.87 -9.15
N LEU A 11 -16.39 12.82 -9.77
CA LEU A 11 -15.89 11.62 -10.44
C LEU A 11 -15.93 10.39 -9.53
N ALA A 12 -15.79 10.59 -8.23
CA ALA A 12 -15.92 9.55 -7.22
C ALA A 12 -17.21 8.75 -7.30
N HIS A 13 -18.30 9.34 -7.78
CA HIS A 13 -19.58 8.65 -7.92
C HIS A 13 -19.57 7.65 -9.09
N TRP A 14 -18.86 7.98 -10.17
CA TRP A 14 -18.85 7.18 -11.40
C TRP A 14 -17.61 6.28 -11.53
N MET A 15 -16.50 6.73 -10.99
CA MET A 15 -15.19 6.12 -11.17
C MET A 15 -14.51 5.79 -9.84
N ALA A 16 -15.29 5.74 -8.75
CA ALA A 16 -14.73 5.39 -7.46
C ALA A 16 -14.18 3.97 -7.52
N ARG A 17 -12.85 3.87 -7.47
CA ARG A 17 -12.17 2.60 -7.28
C ARG A 17 -12.27 2.24 -5.80
N PRO A 18 -12.61 0.99 -5.46
CA PRO A 18 -12.59 0.58 -4.06
C PRO A 18 -11.18 0.76 -3.47
N PRO A 19 -11.08 1.20 -2.21
CA PRO A 19 -9.79 1.37 -1.58
C PRO A 19 -9.16 0.01 -1.25
N ALA A 20 -7.84 -0.05 -1.31
CA ALA A 20 -7.06 -1.15 -0.77
C ALA A 20 -5.76 -0.60 -0.19
N VAL A 21 -5.38 -1.09 0.98
CA VAL A 21 -4.09 -0.76 1.57
C VAL A 21 -3.05 -1.70 0.99
N VAL A 22 -1.98 -1.14 0.47
CA VAL A 22 -0.89 -1.88 -0.15
C VAL A 22 0.38 -1.71 0.68
N ASP A 23 1.06 -2.82 0.97
CA ASP A 23 2.31 -2.75 1.70
C ASP A 23 3.54 -2.69 0.78
N CYS A 24 4.70 -2.54 1.40
CA CYS A 24 5.96 -2.45 0.68
C CYS A 24 6.29 -3.71 -0.13
N SER A 25 5.90 -4.90 0.34
CA SER A 25 6.20 -6.16 -0.36
C SER A 25 5.55 -6.24 -1.73
N ILE A 26 4.30 -5.80 -1.83
CA ILE A 26 3.56 -5.73 -3.10
C ILE A 26 4.19 -4.71 -4.03
N LEU A 27 4.37 -3.48 -3.55
CA LEU A 27 4.89 -2.39 -4.37
C LEU A 27 6.33 -2.62 -4.81
N ALA A 28 7.20 -3.08 -3.93
CA ALA A 28 8.59 -3.37 -4.30
C ALA A 28 8.67 -4.41 -5.41
N SER A 29 7.87 -5.48 -5.33
CA SER A 29 7.80 -6.50 -6.36
C SER A 29 7.41 -5.92 -7.72
N TYR A 30 6.43 -5.04 -7.72
CA TYR A 30 5.95 -4.38 -8.94
C TYR A 30 6.96 -3.36 -9.47
N LEU A 31 7.45 -2.47 -8.61
CA LEU A 31 8.32 -1.36 -9.01
C LEU A 31 9.67 -1.83 -9.58
N TRP A 32 10.20 -2.95 -9.12
CA TRP A 32 11.47 -3.51 -9.59
C TRP A 32 11.32 -4.76 -10.44
N CYS A 33 10.12 -5.03 -10.95
CA CYS A 33 9.85 -6.15 -11.84
C CYS A 33 10.38 -7.50 -11.30
N GLU A 34 10.16 -7.74 -10.02
CA GLU A 34 10.55 -8.98 -9.35
C GLU A 34 9.65 -10.15 -9.79
N PRO A 35 9.97 -11.41 -9.42
CA PRO A 35 9.20 -12.57 -9.87
C PRO A 35 7.70 -12.51 -9.56
N GLN A 36 7.29 -11.81 -8.50
CA GLN A 36 5.88 -11.66 -8.14
C GLN A 36 5.22 -10.38 -8.72
N ALA A 37 5.89 -9.68 -9.64
CA ALA A 37 5.39 -8.41 -10.19
C ALA A 37 4.02 -8.56 -10.87
N ASP A 38 3.81 -9.62 -11.65
CA ASP A 38 2.54 -9.85 -12.35
C ASP A 38 1.40 -10.09 -11.35
N GLU A 39 1.65 -10.84 -10.30
CA GLU A 39 0.68 -11.05 -9.23
C GLU A 39 0.38 -9.75 -8.48
N ALA A 40 1.40 -8.95 -8.19
CA ALA A 40 1.23 -7.64 -7.56
C ALA A 40 0.35 -6.73 -8.42
N GLU A 41 0.62 -6.66 -9.72
CA GLU A 41 -0.18 -5.87 -10.66
C GLU A 41 -1.63 -6.35 -10.69
N ARG A 42 -1.85 -7.65 -10.76
CA ARG A 42 -3.18 -8.24 -10.76
C ARG A 42 -3.96 -7.88 -9.50
N LEU A 43 -3.32 -7.94 -8.33
CA LEU A 43 -3.94 -7.60 -7.05
C LEU A 43 -4.31 -6.12 -6.94
N MET A 44 -3.49 -5.23 -7.52
CA MET A 44 -3.68 -3.77 -7.43
C MET A 44 -4.64 -3.22 -8.49
N THR A 45 -4.85 -3.93 -9.58
CA THR A 45 -5.64 -3.42 -10.72
C THR A 45 -7.07 -3.09 -10.32
N GLY A 46 -7.51 -1.89 -10.69
CA GLY A 46 -8.87 -1.43 -10.44
C GLY A 46 -9.12 -0.89 -9.03
N LEU A 47 -8.10 -0.83 -8.19
CA LEU A 47 -8.21 -0.37 -6.81
C LEU A 47 -7.61 1.02 -6.62
N SER A 48 -8.13 1.76 -5.64
CA SER A 48 -7.53 2.99 -5.16
C SER A 48 -6.51 2.65 -4.08
N LEU A 49 -5.24 2.78 -4.40
CA LEU A 49 -4.16 2.34 -3.52
C LEU A 49 -3.91 3.32 -2.39
N GLN A 50 -3.93 2.84 -1.18
CA GLN A 50 -3.76 3.58 0.05
C GLN A 50 -2.57 3.03 0.82
N ALA A 51 -1.81 3.88 1.47
CA ALA A 51 -0.67 3.44 2.27
C ALA A 51 -0.37 4.42 3.41
N PRO A 52 0.24 3.96 4.50
CA PRO A 52 0.81 4.88 5.47
C PRO A 52 2.01 5.63 4.86
N VAL A 53 2.27 6.83 5.33
CA VAL A 53 3.39 7.67 4.86
C VAL A 53 4.73 6.93 4.96
N LEU A 54 4.88 6.05 5.93
CA LEU A 54 6.11 5.27 6.12
C LEU A 54 6.52 4.46 4.89
N LEU A 55 5.59 4.12 4.01
CA LEU A 55 5.88 3.37 2.78
C LEU A 55 6.95 4.07 1.94
N LYS A 56 6.96 5.39 1.90
CA LYS A 56 7.97 6.15 1.17
C LYS A 56 9.38 5.85 1.66
N TYR A 57 9.53 5.75 2.97
CA TYR A 57 10.82 5.46 3.60
C TYR A 57 11.22 4.00 3.37
N GLU A 58 10.26 3.09 3.45
CA GLU A 58 10.52 1.67 3.19
C GLU A 58 10.96 1.43 1.74
N ILE A 59 10.31 2.06 0.78
CA ILE A 59 10.69 1.95 -0.65
C ILE A 59 12.10 2.51 -0.87
N ALA A 60 12.43 3.65 -0.27
CA ALA A 60 13.79 4.20 -0.34
C ALA A 60 14.81 3.23 0.26
N ASN A 61 14.44 2.57 1.36
CA ASN A 61 15.33 1.58 1.98
C ASN A 61 15.49 0.31 1.14
N VAL A 62 14.44 -0.14 0.46
CA VAL A 62 14.54 -1.24 -0.52
C VAL A 62 15.54 -0.89 -1.62
N ALA A 63 15.45 0.32 -2.18
CA ALA A 63 16.39 0.78 -3.20
C ALA A 63 17.84 0.79 -2.69
N ARG A 64 18.05 1.27 -1.47
CA ARG A 64 19.36 1.26 -0.82
C ARG A 64 19.89 -0.15 -0.66
N ASN A 65 19.07 -1.09 -0.24
CA ASN A 65 19.46 -2.49 -0.10
C ASN A 65 19.83 -3.12 -1.46
N LYS A 66 19.09 -2.77 -2.51
CA LYS A 66 19.43 -3.22 -3.88
C LYS A 66 20.80 -2.71 -4.33
N LEU A 67 21.13 -1.45 -4.04
CA LEU A 67 22.48 -0.92 -4.30
C LEU A 67 23.55 -1.71 -3.59
N ARG A 68 23.32 -2.05 -2.32
CA ARG A 68 24.27 -2.86 -1.53
C ARG A 68 24.42 -4.29 -2.04
N SER A 69 23.39 -4.81 -2.69
CA SER A 69 23.35 -6.16 -3.28
C SER A 69 23.84 -6.21 -4.72
N GLY A 70 24.34 -5.11 -5.26
CA GLY A 70 24.95 -5.03 -6.57
C GLY A 70 24.07 -4.51 -7.70
N SER A 71 22.86 -4.05 -7.44
CA SER A 71 22.05 -3.36 -8.44
C SER A 71 22.73 -2.06 -8.90
N THR A 72 22.54 -1.71 -10.16
CA THR A 72 23.05 -0.43 -10.65
C THR A 72 22.28 0.74 -10.01
N PRO A 73 22.93 1.91 -9.84
CA PRO A 73 22.24 3.10 -9.36
C PRO A 73 21.00 3.46 -10.20
N ALA A 74 21.09 3.32 -11.51
CA ALA A 74 19.98 3.59 -12.41
C ALA A 74 18.79 2.65 -12.17
N ALA A 75 19.04 1.35 -11.99
CA ALA A 75 17.99 0.37 -11.73
C ALA A 75 17.32 0.60 -10.36
N ALA A 76 18.11 0.86 -9.32
CA ALA A 76 17.58 1.17 -8.00
C ALA A 76 16.72 2.44 -8.02
N ARG A 77 17.21 3.48 -8.70
CA ARG A 77 16.52 4.77 -8.83
C ARG A 77 15.22 4.66 -9.61
N ALA A 78 15.20 3.85 -10.67
CA ALA A 78 14.02 3.68 -11.52
C ALA A 78 12.80 3.21 -10.70
N GLY A 79 12.99 2.28 -9.78
CA GLY A 79 11.90 1.82 -8.90
C GLY A 79 11.37 2.93 -7.98
N VAL A 80 12.26 3.73 -7.40
CA VAL A 80 11.87 4.88 -6.56
C VAL A 80 11.09 5.90 -7.37
N ASP A 81 11.56 6.24 -8.56
CA ASP A 81 10.90 7.21 -9.43
C ASP A 81 9.52 6.72 -9.89
N ALA A 82 9.38 5.42 -10.16
CA ALA A 82 8.12 4.82 -10.55
C ALA A 82 7.05 4.85 -9.44
N LEU A 83 7.45 5.01 -8.17
CA LEU A 83 6.50 5.11 -7.06
C LEU A 83 5.55 6.31 -7.25
N ALA A 84 6.04 7.43 -7.75
CA ALA A 84 5.23 8.63 -7.99
C ALA A 84 4.10 8.40 -8.98
N ASP A 85 4.28 7.47 -9.94
CA ASP A 85 3.30 7.16 -10.99
C ASP A 85 2.16 6.26 -10.48
N GLN A 86 2.26 5.72 -9.27
CA GLN A 86 1.27 4.80 -8.73
C GLN A 86 0.03 5.47 -8.16
N GLN A 87 0.01 6.79 -8.05
CA GLN A 87 -1.14 7.57 -7.55
C GLN A 87 -1.62 7.10 -6.17
N LEU A 88 -0.68 6.79 -5.28
CA LEU A 88 -0.98 6.38 -3.92
C LEU A 88 -1.54 7.53 -3.09
N VAL A 89 -2.53 7.21 -2.27
CA VAL A 89 -3.02 8.12 -1.23
C VAL A 89 -2.33 7.76 0.08
N PHE A 90 -1.60 8.69 0.66
CA PHE A 90 -0.85 8.49 1.89
C PHE A 90 -1.60 9.00 3.10
N HIS A 91 -1.46 8.31 4.22
CA HIS A 91 -2.14 8.60 5.48
C HIS A 91 -1.17 8.59 6.64
N ASP A 92 -1.41 9.45 7.61
CA ASP A 92 -0.80 9.37 8.93
C ASP A 92 -1.61 8.38 9.79
N VAL A 93 -0.91 7.70 10.71
CA VAL A 93 -1.53 6.73 11.62
C VAL A 93 -1.12 7.09 13.04
N ASP A 94 -2.08 7.03 13.97
CA ASP A 94 -1.86 7.40 15.36
C ASP A 94 -0.85 6.47 16.06
N PRO A 95 0.20 7.00 16.69
CA PRO A 95 1.22 6.18 17.34
C PRO A 95 0.70 5.31 18.48
N GLY A 96 -0.30 5.80 19.22
CA GLY A 96 -0.90 5.03 20.32
C GLY A 96 -1.62 3.79 19.84
N VAL A 97 -2.37 3.92 18.74
CA VAL A 97 -3.05 2.79 18.10
C VAL A 97 -2.03 1.81 17.53
N LEU A 98 -0.94 2.30 16.91
CA LEU A 98 0.15 1.46 16.42
C LEU A 98 0.77 0.62 17.54
N LEU A 99 1.02 1.23 18.69
CA LEU A 99 1.57 0.52 19.85
C LEU A 99 0.65 -0.63 20.27
N ASP A 100 -0.64 -0.36 20.39
CA ASP A 100 -1.61 -1.36 20.86
C ASP A 100 -1.71 -2.55 19.90
N ILE A 101 -1.77 -2.29 18.61
CA ILE A 101 -1.87 -3.33 17.58
C ILE A 101 -0.56 -4.10 17.45
N ALA A 102 0.57 -3.41 17.45
CA ALA A 102 1.88 -4.05 17.40
C ALA A 102 2.09 -5.02 18.57
N ALA A 103 1.74 -4.57 19.79
CA ALA A 103 1.84 -5.41 20.99
C ALA A 103 0.90 -6.63 20.93
N ARG A 104 -0.32 -6.42 20.46
CA ARG A 104 -1.34 -7.50 20.37
C ARG A 104 -0.92 -8.63 19.45
N TYR A 105 -0.33 -8.32 18.31
CA TYR A 105 -0.01 -9.30 17.26
C TYR A 105 1.46 -9.62 17.13
N GLY A 106 2.31 -9.05 17.98
CA GLY A 106 3.75 -9.25 17.90
C GLY A 106 4.36 -8.70 16.61
N LEU A 107 3.82 -7.60 16.11
CA LEU A 107 4.31 -6.90 14.92
C LEU A 107 5.23 -5.76 15.31
N THR A 108 6.05 -5.32 14.36
CA THR A 108 6.66 -3.99 14.47
C THR A 108 5.59 -2.92 14.34
N ALA A 109 5.85 -1.72 14.86
CA ALA A 109 4.93 -0.59 14.64
C ALA A 109 4.79 -0.26 13.15
N TYR A 110 5.82 -0.50 12.35
CA TYR A 110 5.80 -0.30 10.91
C TYR A 110 4.80 -1.23 10.20
N ASP A 111 4.84 -2.52 10.52
CA ASP A 111 3.88 -3.49 9.97
C ASP A 111 2.47 -3.23 10.50
N ALA A 112 2.35 -2.87 11.78
CA ALA A 112 1.07 -2.50 12.38
C ALA A 112 0.40 -1.32 11.67
N ALA A 113 1.17 -0.39 11.11
CA ALA A 113 0.62 0.78 10.41
C ALA A 113 -0.26 0.38 9.21
N TYR A 114 0.12 -0.64 8.49
CA TYR A 114 -0.68 -1.16 7.37
C TYR A 114 -2.00 -1.78 7.85
N LEU A 115 -1.94 -2.56 8.91
CA LEU A 115 -3.12 -3.20 9.49
C LEU A 115 -4.10 -2.16 10.06
N VAL A 116 -3.60 -1.20 10.79
CA VAL A 116 -4.42 -0.12 11.36
C VAL A 116 -5.08 0.71 10.26
N LEU A 117 -4.33 1.06 9.22
CA LEU A 117 -4.89 1.82 8.10
C LEU A 117 -5.99 1.03 7.38
N ALA A 118 -5.78 -0.26 7.15
CA ALA A 118 -6.78 -1.12 6.51
C ALA A 118 -8.08 -1.15 7.33
N GLU A 119 -7.97 -1.25 8.65
CA GLU A 119 -9.13 -1.18 9.54
C GLU A 119 -9.84 0.17 9.46
N GLN A 120 -9.09 1.27 9.54
CA GLN A 120 -9.65 2.62 9.50
C GLN A 120 -10.40 2.91 8.20
N LEU A 121 -9.90 2.40 7.09
CA LEU A 121 -10.50 2.59 5.77
C LEU A 121 -11.55 1.53 5.44
N ALA A 122 -11.75 0.53 6.30
CA ALA A 122 -12.55 -0.66 6.01
C ALA A 122 -12.19 -1.26 4.65
N ALA A 123 -10.88 -1.37 4.38
CA ALA A 123 -10.32 -1.79 3.11
C ALA A 123 -9.47 -3.05 3.27
N PRO A 124 -9.36 -3.89 2.23
CA PRO A 124 -8.45 -5.02 2.28
C PRO A 124 -7.00 -4.57 2.38
N LEU A 125 -6.19 -5.41 3.02
CA LEU A 125 -4.75 -5.26 3.06
C LEU A 125 -4.11 -6.22 2.06
N LEU A 126 -3.37 -5.68 1.11
CA LEU A 126 -2.62 -6.44 0.12
C LEU A 126 -1.17 -6.58 0.58
N THR A 127 -0.73 -7.79 0.78
CA THR A 127 0.64 -8.08 1.24
C THR A 127 1.11 -9.45 0.75
N PHE A 128 2.42 -9.56 0.51
CA PHE A 128 3.10 -10.86 0.33
C PHE A 128 3.78 -11.33 1.63
N ASP A 129 3.77 -10.50 2.66
CA ASP A 129 4.32 -10.87 3.96
C ASP A 129 3.34 -11.78 4.70
N GLN A 130 3.71 -13.04 4.86
CA GLN A 130 2.86 -14.05 5.50
C GLN A 130 2.51 -13.68 6.94
N ARG A 131 3.45 -13.15 7.69
CA ARG A 131 3.25 -12.78 9.09
C ARG A 131 2.22 -11.65 9.23
N LEU A 132 2.33 -10.64 8.38
CA LEU A 132 1.36 -9.54 8.34
C LEU A 132 -0.01 -10.03 7.87
N ALA A 133 -0.06 -10.88 6.86
CA ALA A 133 -1.31 -11.48 6.37
C ALA A 133 -2.02 -12.29 7.46
N GLU A 134 -1.29 -13.08 8.22
CA GLU A 134 -1.85 -13.87 9.33
C GLU A 134 -2.38 -12.97 10.45
N ALA A 135 -1.65 -11.91 10.81
CA ALA A 135 -2.10 -10.94 11.81
C ALA A 135 -3.37 -10.23 11.35
N ALA A 136 -3.43 -9.82 10.09
CA ALA A 136 -4.62 -9.19 9.51
C ALA A 136 -5.83 -10.13 9.53
N ALA A 137 -5.65 -11.38 9.13
CA ALA A 137 -6.72 -12.38 9.15
C ALA A 137 -7.27 -12.60 10.56
N ARG A 138 -6.39 -12.65 11.55
CA ARG A 138 -6.80 -12.80 12.96
C ARG A 138 -7.53 -11.56 13.46
N HIS A 139 -7.05 -10.38 13.11
CA HIS A 139 -7.63 -9.12 13.55
C HIS A 139 -9.02 -8.89 12.95
N PHE A 140 -9.16 -9.05 11.63
CA PHE A 140 -10.43 -8.88 10.95
C PHE A 140 -11.42 -10.00 11.26
N GLY A 141 -10.94 -11.23 11.41
CA GLY A 141 -11.76 -12.37 11.82
C GLY A 141 -12.32 -12.23 13.25
N ALA A 142 -11.56 -11.62 14.17
CA ALA A 142 -11.98 -11.35 15.52
C ALA A 142 -13.01 -10.21 15.62
N ALA A 143 -13.09 -9.35 14.61
CA ALA A 143 -14.02 -8.21 14.55
C ALA A 143 -15.38 -8.56 13.93
N SER A 144 -15.54 -9.75 13.37
CA SER A 144 -16.79 -10.23 12.75
C SER A 144 -17.74 -10.90 13.73
#